data_37c5e328ccb31ef3192ba6373d933828
#
_entry.id   37c5e328ccb31ef3192ba6373d933828
#
_cell.length_a   1.000
_cell.length_b   1.000
_cell.length_c   1.000
_cell.angle_alpha   90.00
_cell.angle_beta   90.00
_cell.angle_gamma   90.00
#
_symmetry.space_group_name_H-M   'P 1'
#
loop_
_entity.id
_entity.type
_entity.pdbx_description
1 polymer ?
#
loop_
_entity_poly.entity_id
_entity_poly.type
_entity_poly.pdbx_seq_one_letter_code
_entity_poly.pdbx_strand_id
1 'polypeptide(L)'
;MKIPTPGFGTFLTPDGATCVEAVKAAIAAGYTHIDTAAIYKNEKSVGEGIKESGIKRENLFVTSKVWNTERGYDKTLKAFDKTLSDLGLDYLDLYLIHWPANEFQFGKDANQLNVDTWKAMERLHEEGLIRSIGLSNFMQHHAEPVMAKANICPMVDQIEYHPGFTQKECVEFCQKNNILVEAWSPLGRGNVLDNPLLKSIASNHGKSVAQVVIRWVMQTGVLPLVKSVTPSRIKENFDVFDFELSQQEMLEIASLKADRIGSDPDTCDF
;
A
#
# COMPACT_ATOMS: atom_id res chain seq x y z
N MET A 1 -8.81 -14.04 -0.03
CA MET A 1 -8.85 -12.76 0.74
C MET A 1 -9.47 -11.68 -0.14
N LYS A 2 -10.27 -10.77 0.42
CA LYS A 2 -10.80 -9.60 -0.29
C LYS A 2 -10.36 -8.35 0.46
N ILE A 3 -9.53 -7.52 -0.18
CA ILE A 3 -9.07 -6.24 0.37
C ILE A 3 -10.02 -5.15 -0.12
N PRO A 4 -10.55 -4.30 0.79
CA PRO A 4 -11.40 -3.18 0.38
C PRO A 4 -10.59 -2.16 -0.46
N THR A 5 -11.22 -1.63 -1.51
CA THR A 5 -10.58 -0.69 -2.44
C THR A 5 -11.54 0.47 -2.78
N PRO A 6 -11.05 1.70 -2.93
CA PRO A 6 -9.68 2.14 -2.67
C PRO A 6 -9.32 2.10 -1.18
N GLY A 7 -8.03 1.93 -0.86
CA GLY A 7 -7.51 2.07 0.49
C GLY A 7 -7.07 3.51 0.82
N PHE A 8 -7.08 3.86 2.10
CA PHE A 8 -6.63 5.16 2.59
C PHE A 8 -5.22 5.06 3.18
N GLY A 9 -4.25 5.71 2.55
CA GLY A 9 -2.85 5.76 2.99
C GLY A 9 -2.57 6.91 3.96
N THR A 10 -1.62 6.71 4.86
CA THR A 10 -1.24 7.71 5.89
C THR A 10 0.20 8.22 5.73
N PHE A 11 0.92 7.83 4.68
CA PHE A 11 2.27 8.33 4.42
C PHE A 11 2.29 9.85 4.30
N LEU A 12 3.28 10.51 4.94
CA LEU A 12 3.41 11.97 5.02
C LEU A 12 2.16 12.69 5.62
N THR A 13 1.36 11.98 6.39
CA THR A 13 0.35 12.61 7.23
C THR A 13 1.01 12.98 8.55
N PRO A 14 1.02 14.27 8.95
CA PRO A 14 1.61 14.69 10.22
C PRO A 14 0.95 13.96 11.39
N ASP A 15 1.75 13.50 12.34
CA ASP A 15 1.26 12.90 13.59
C ASP A 15 0.39 13.88 14.40
N GLY A 16 -0.44 13.37 15.29
CA GLY A 16 -1.36 14.14 16.11
C GLY A 16 -2.69 14.42 15.43
N ALA A 17 -3.35 15.52 15.78
CA ALA A 17 -4.72 15.85 15.39
C ALA A 17 -4.98 15.77 13.88
N THR A 18 -4.01 16.16 13.05
CA THR A 18 -4.15 16.08 11.58
C THR A 18 -4.36 14.63 11.10
N CYS A 19 -3.61 13.69 11.66
CA CYS A 19 -3.73 12.28 11.30
C CYS A 19 -5.04 11.70 11.83
N VAL A 20 -5.39 11.99 13.08
CA VAL A 20 -6.65 11.56 13.71
C VAL A 20 -7.84 11.99 12.85
N GLU A 21 -7.93 13.27 12.53
CA GLU A 21 -9.04 13.81 11.75
C GLU A 21 -9.06 13.28 10.30
N ALA A 22 -7.90 13.07 9.68
CA ALA A 22 -7.83 12.49 8.34
C ALA A 22 -8.36 11.04 8.32
N VAL A 23 -7.99 10.21 9.30
CA VAL A 23 -8.48 8.82 9.43
C VAL A 23 -9.98 8.81 9.70
N LYS A 24 -10.49 9.64 10.62
CA LYS A 24 -11.93 9.78 10.88
C LYS A 24 -12.69 10.19 9.62
N ALA A 25 -12.18 11.20 8.90
CA ALA A 25 -12.79 11.66 7.65
C ALA A 25 -12.81 10.56 6.56
N ALA A 26 -11.74 9.76 6.47
CA ALA A 26 -11.68 8.64 5.53
C ALA A 26 -12.74 7.58 5.87
N ILE A 27 -12.84 7.16 7.13
CA ILE A 27 -13.84 6.19 7.58
C ILE A 27 -15.26 6.74 7.36
N ALA A 28 -15.50 8.00 7.68
CA ALA A 28 -16.79 8.66 7.44
C ALA A 28 -17.15 8.78 5.94
N ALA A 29 -16.15 8.87 5.05
CA ALA A 29 -16.34 8.88 3.60
C ALA A 29 -16.61 7.48 3.02
N GLY A 30 -16.42 6.40 3.81
CA GLY A 30 -16.67 5.02 3.39
C GLY A 30 -15.43 4.15 3.19
N TYR A 31 -14.22 4.68 3.43
CA TYR A 31 -13.02 3.84 3.42
C TYR A 31 -13.09 2.81 4.54
N THR A 32 -12.87 1.57 4.19
CA THR A 32 -12.76 0.44 5.14
C THR A 32 -11.40 -0.24 5.07
N HIS A 33 -10.42 0.38 4.42
CA HIS A 33 -9.01 -0.04 4.40
C HIS A 33 -8.13 1.16 4.77
N ILE A 34 -7.37 1.04 5.87
CA ILE A 34 -6.39 2.03 6.33
C ILE A 34 -5.01 1.43 6.23
N ASP A 35 -4.12 2.10 5.49
CA ASP A 35 -2.71 1.72 5.32
C ASP A 35 -1.80 2.69 6.05
N THR A 36 -0.95 2.15 6.92
CA THR A 36 0.10 2.87 7.64
C THR A 36 1.41 2.09 7.61
N ALA A 37 2.42 2.55 8.34
CA ALA A 37 3.68 1.85 8.56
C ALA A 37 4.41 2.43 9.78
N ALA A 38 5.21 1.61 10.46
CA ALA A 38 6.00 2.02 11.63
C ALA A 38 6.88 3.26 11.36
N ILE A 39 7.51 3.33 10.18
CA ILE A 39 8.39 4.45 9.80
C ILE A 39 7.65 5.79 9.62
N TYR A 40 6.32 5.76 9.41
CA TYR A 40 5.55 6.99 9.24
C TYR A 40 5.42 7.77 10.54
N LYS A 41 5.72 7.12 11.68
CA LYS A 41 5.71 7.69 13.03
C LYS A 41 4.36 8.31 13.43
N ASN A 42 3.28 7.80 12.86
CA ASN A 42 1.92 8.26 13.10
C ASN A 42 0.94 7.12 13.46
N GLU A 43 1.44 5.90 13.74
CA GLU A 43 0.57 4.76 14.07
C GLU A 43 -0.34 5.02 15.28
N LYS A 44 0.16 5.76 16.31
CA LYS A 44 -0.67 6.13 17.47
C LYS A 44 -1.86 6.99 17.07
N SER A 45 -1.64 7.99 16.25
CA SER A 45 -2.71 8.85 15.75
C SER A 45 -3.66 8.11 14.80
N VAL A 46 -3.15 7.15 14.01
CA VAL A 46 -3.99 6.27 13.20
C VAL A 46 -4.91 5.44 14.11
N GLY A 47 -4.37 4.81 15.16
CA GLY A 47 -5.14 4.05 16.14
C GLY A 47 -6.19 4.89 16.87
N GLU A 48 -5.83 6.11 17.28
CA GLU A 48 -6.75 7.07 17.88
C GLU A 48 -7.89 7.46 16.92
N GLY A 49 -7.55 7.76 15.66
CA GLY A 49 -8.54 8.07 14.62
C GLY A 49 -9.50 6.91 14.34
N ILE A 50 -9.00 5.67 14.32
CA ILE A 50 -9.84 4.47 14.20
C ILE A 50 -10.78 4.37 15.41
N LYS A 51 -10.26 4.50 16.62
CA LYS A 51 -11.05 4.42 17.85
C LYS A 51 -12.14 5.51 17.90
N GLU A 52 -11.77 6.76 17.62
CA GLU A 52 -12.71 7.89 17.65
C GLU A 52 -13.74 7.85 16.53
N SER A 53 -13.48 7.16 15.41
CA SER A 53 -14.46 6.98 14.33
C SER A 53 -15.66 6.14 14.74
N GLY A 54 -15.52 5.34 15.80
CA GLY A 54 -16.56 4.42 16.29
C GLY A 54 -16.83 3.21 15.38
N ILE A 55 -16.03 3.01 14.32
CA ILE A 55 -16.17 1.83 13.45
C ILE A 55 -15.81 0.56 14.23
N LYS A 56 -16.57 -0.50 14.04
CA LYS A 56 -16.22 -1.80 14.62
C LYS A 56 -14.96 -2.34 13.96
N ARG A 57 -14.03 -2.88 14.75
CA ARG A 57 -12.73 -3.38 14.26
C ARG A 57 -12.87 -4.43 13.15
N GLU A 58 -13.87 -5.30 13.25
CA GLU A 58 -14.15 -6.33 12.24
C GLU A 58 -14.60 -5.78 10.88
N ASN A 59 -15.05 -4.53 10.83
CA ASN A 59 -15.46 -3.85 9.58
C ASN A 59 -14.33 -3.03 8.95
N LEU A 60 -13.13 -3.07 9.52
CA LEU A 60 -11.98 -2.33 9.04
C LEU A 60 -10.85 -3.28 8.70
N PHE A 61 -10.21 -3.05 7.56
CA PHE A 61 -8.99 -3.69 7.12
C PHE A 61 -7.82 -2.74 7.44
N VAL A 62 -6.90 -3.16 8.29
CA VAL A 62 -5.75 -2.34 8.71
C VAL A 62 -4.45 -2.98 8.27
N THR A 63 -3.66 -2.21 7.53
CA THR A 63 -2.32 -2.58 7.07
C THR A 63 -1.27 -1.79 7.80
N SER A 64 -0.21 -2.45 8.25
CA SER A 64 1.06 -1.81 8.62
C SER A 64 2.25 -2.57 8.05
N LYS A 65 3.47 -2.06 8.29
CA LYS A 65 4.68 -2.57 7.64
C LYS A 65 5.86 -2.57 8.61
N VAL A 66 6.64 -3.67 8.60
CA VAL A 66 7.91 -3.73 9.31
C VAL A 66 8.94 -2.86 8.61
N TRP A 67 9.60 -1.98 9.38
CA TRP A 67 10.62 -1.10 8.81
C TRP A 67 11.97 -1.81 8.65
N ASN A 68 12.80 -1.25 7.80
CA ASN A 68 14.06 -1.82 7.35
C ASN A 68 15.07 -2.11 8.46
N THR A 69 15.09 -1.30 9.54
CA THR A 69 15.97 -1.52 10.70
C THR A 69 15.56 -2.72 11.55
N GLU A 70 14.33 -3.18 11.39
CA GLU A 70 13.71 -4.25 12.18
C GLU A 70 13.61 -5.57 11.39
N ARG A 71 14.39 -5.72 10.32
CA ARG A 71 14.49 -6.96 9.55
C ARG A 71 15.13 -8.08 10.38
N GLY A 72 14.83 -9.33 10.01
CA GLY A 72 15.26 -10.53 10.71
C GLY A 72 14.24 -11.00 11.72
N TYR A 73 14.32 -12.27 12.11
CA TYR A 73 13.26 -12.97 12.84
C TYR A 73 12.88 -12.28 14.16
N ASP A 74 13.81 -12.16 15.10
CA ASP A 74 13.51 -11.64 16.45
C ASP A 74 13.16 -10.15 16.46
N LYS A 75 13.78 -9.36 15.59
CA LYS A 75 13.49 -7.93 15.47
C LYS A 75 12.08 -7.69 14.91
N THR A 76 11.70 -8.47 13.90
CA THR A 76 10.37 -8.37 13.29
C THR A 76 9.27 -8.68 14.30
N LEU A 77 9.43 -9.70 15.16
CA LEU A 77 8.47 -10.00 16.22
C LEU A 77 8.30 -8.82 17.18
N LYS A 78 9.42 -8.24 17.66
CA LYS A 78 9.39 -7.06 18.54
C LYS A 78 8.79 -5.82 17.88
N ALA A 79 9.09 -5.61 16.60
CA ALA A 79 8.52 -4.50 15.84
C ALA A 79 7.01 -4.64 15.67
N PHE A 80 6.52 -5.85 15.47
CA PHE A 80 5.09 -6.13 15.38
C PHE A 80 4.36 -5.84 16.70
N ASP A 81 4.90 -6.31 17.85
CA ASP A 81 4.34 -6.01 19.15
C ASP A 81 4.23 -4.49 19.39
N LYS A 82 5.27 -3.75 18.97
CA LYS A 82 5.26 -2.28 19.06
C LYS A 82 4.19 -1.66 18.16
N THR A 83 4.06 -2.12 16.92
CA THR A 83 3.03 -1.66 15.97
C THR A 83 1.62 -1.88 16.54
N LEU A 84 1.32 -3.06 17.09
CA LEU A 84 0.02 -3.33 17.74
C LEU A 84 -0.22 -2.38 18.91
N SER A 85 0.80 -2.20 19.75
CA SER A 85 0.72 -1.30 20.90
C SER A 85 0.48 0.16 20.48
N ASP A 86 1.19 0.64 19.44
CA ASP A 86 1.05 2.00 18.96
C ASP A 86 -0.33 2.24 18.31
N LEU A 87 -0.83 1.27 17.54
CA LEU A 87 -2.17 1.31 16.95
C LEU A 87 -3.30 1.08 17.97
N GLY A 88 -3.01 0.49 19.14
CA GLY A 88 -4.01 0.08 20.11
C GLY A 88 -4.94 -1.02 19.58
N LEU A 89 -4.39 -1.97 18.82
CA LEU A 89 -5.11 -3.06 18.17
C LEU A 89 -4.60 -4.42 18.66
N ASP A 90 -5.46 -5.44 18.60
CA ASP A 90 -5.12 -6.82 18.99
C ASP A 90 -4.63 -7.66 17.81
N TYR A 91 -4.88 -7.24 16.56
CA TYR A 91 -4.46 -7.91 15.34
C TYR A 91 -4.37 -6.93 14.15
N LEU A 92 -3.63 -7.33 13.12
CA LEU A 92 -3.64 -6.68 11.80
C LEU A 92 -4.32 -7.54 10.75
N ASP A 93 -4.91 -6.91 9.75
CA ASP A 93 -5.45 -7.60 8.57
C ASP A 93 -4.35 -7.90 7.56
N LEU A 94 -3.35 -7.01 7.43
CA LEU A 94 -2.20 -7.19 6.55
C LEU A 94 -0.94 -6.61 7.21
N TYR A 95 0.16 -7.37 7.17
CA TYR A 95 1.47 -6.87 7.54
C TYR A 95 2.45 -7.12 6.42
N LEU A 96 3.22 -6.09 6.06
CA LEU A 96 4.14 -6.12 4.91
C LEU A 96 5.59 -5.97 5.33
N ILE A 97 6.51 -6.61 4.62
CA ILE A 97 7.91 -6.18 4.58
C ILE A 97 7.95 -4.90 3.76
N HIS A 98 8.35 -3.77 4.36
CA HIS A 98 8.22 -2.44 3.73
C HIS A 98 9.10 -2.25 2.50
N TRP A 99 10.33 -2.76 2.55
CA TRP A 99 11.31 -2.78 1.46
C TRP A 99 12.14 -4.06 1.54
N PRO A 100 12.57 -4.63 0.41
CA PRO A 100 13.51 -5.75 0.46
C PRO A 100 14.85 -5.33 1.10
N ALA A 101 15.48 -6.24 1.81
CA ALA A 101 16.93 -6.18 1.92
C ALA A 101 17.51 -6.43 0.53
N ASN A 102 18.40 -5.57 0.08
CA ASN A 102 18.99 -5.65 -1.25
C ASN A 102 20.50 -5.92 -1.19
N GLU A 103 21.08 -6.37 -2.30
CA GLU A 103 22.50 -6.71 -2.36
C GLU A 103 23.41 -5.47 -2.24
N PHE A 104 22.94 -4.30 -2.64
CA PHE A 104 23.68 -3.05 -2.51
C PHE A 104 24.01 -2.75 -1.04
N GLN A 105 23.05 -2.99 -0.14
CA GLN A 105 23.16 -2.69 1.29
C GLN A 105 23.72 -3.88 2.09
N PHE A 106 23.32 -5.12 1.77
CA PHE A 106 23.58 -6.31 2.58
C PHE A 106 24.41 -7.39 1.86
N GLY A 107 24.79 -7.16 0.60
CA GLY A 107 25.52 -8.15 -0.19
C GLY A 107 24.78 -9.49 -0.24
N LYS A 108 25.54 -10.58 -0.14
CA LYS A 108 24.99 -11.94 -0.18
C LYS A 108 24.03 -12.31 0.95
N ASP A 109 23.98 -11.53 2.01
CA ASP A 109 23.11 -11.79 3.17
C ASP A 109 21.69 -11.24 2.98
N ALA A 110 21.46 -10.43 1.95
CA ALA A 110 20.18 -9.79 1.66
C ALA A 110 19.01 -10.79 1.60
N ASN A 111 19.16 -11.85 0.80
CA ASN A 111 18.10 -12.85 0.63
C ASN A 111 17.77 -13.58 1.94
N GLN A 112 18.80 -13.93 2.72
CA GLN A 112 18.57 -14.60 4.00
C GLN A 112 17.84 -13.69 5.00
N LEU A 113 18.18 -12.41 5.02
CA LEU A 113 17.51 -11.42 5.89
C LEU A 113 16.03 -11.24 5.52
N ASN A 114 15.69 -11.22 4.22
CA ASN A 114 14.31 -11.22 3.76
C ASN A 114 13.56 -12.49 4.19
N VAL A 115 14.19 -13.66 4.04
CA VAL A 115 13.62 -14.96 4.45
C VAL A 115 13.39 -15.01 5.96
N ASP A 116 14.34 -14.53 6.79
CA ASP A 116 14.18 -14.55 8.25
C ASP A 116 13.08 -13.61 8.71
N THR A 117 12.95 -12.45 8.07
CA THR A 117 11.83 -11.52 8.29
C THR A 117 10.50 -12.19 7.93
N TRP A 118 10.44 -12.85 6.77
CA TRP A 118 9.24 -13.57 6.32
C TRP A 118 8.82 -14.67 7.27
N LYS A 119 9.76 -15.47 7.78
CA LYS A 119 9.47 -16.53 8.77
C LYS A 119 8.88 -16.00 10.07
N ALA A 120 9.31 -14.83 10.52
CA ALA A 120 8.68 -14.18 11.67
C ALA A 120 7.22 -13.80 11.37
N MET A 121 6.95 -13.32 10.17
CA MET A 121 5.58 -12.97 9.75
C MET A 121 4.71 -14.22 9.59
N GLU A 122 5.24 -15.32 9.07
CA GLU A 122 4.53 -16.62 9.02
C GLU A 122 4.11 -17.07 10.42
N ARG A 123 5.01 -16.98 11.40
CA ARG A 123 4.68 -17.32 12.80
C ARG A 123 3.56 -16.44 13.34
N LEU A 124 3.63 -15.13 13.16
CA LEU A 124 2.59 -14.20 13.62
C LEU A 124 1.23 -14.48 12.94
N HIS A 125 1.26 -14.92 11.68
CA HIS A 125 0.06 -15.34 10.97
C HIS A 125 -0.51 -16.65 11.54
N GLU A 126 0.34 -17.65 11.82
CA GLU A 126 -0.06 -18.92 12.46
C GLU A 126 -0.64 -18.70 13.89
N GLU A 127 -0.12 -17.73 14.62
CA GLU A 127 -0.64 -17.31 15.93
C GLU A 127 -1.96 -16.52 15.83
N GLY A 128 -2.41 -16.18 14.62
CA GLY A 128 -3.67 -15.46 14.36
C GLY A 128 -3.59 -13.94 14.64
N LEU A 129 -2.39 -13.41 14.87
CA LEU A 129 -2.16 -11.99 15.11
C LEU A 129 -2.15 -11.17 13.82
N ILE A 130 -1.88 -11.81 12.68
CA ILE A 130 -1.95 -11.23 11.35
C ILE A 130 -2.85 -12.12 10.47
N ARG A 131 -3.81 -11.53 9.78
CA ARG A 131 -4.71 -12.27 8.89
C ARG A 131 -4.10 -12.55 7.51
N SER A 132 -3.21 -11.67 7.05
CA SER A 132 -2.55 -11.76 5.74
C SER A 132 -1.15 -11.19 5.82
N ILE A 133 -0.21 -11.79 5.11
CA ILE A 133 1.18 -11.35 5.05
C ILE A 133 1.58 -11.06 3.61
N GLY A 134 2.44 -10.07 3.42
CA GLY A 134 2.84 -9.64 2.09
C GLY A 134 4.15 -8.86 2.06
N LEU A 135 4.44 -8.39 0.89
CA LEU A 135 5.67 -7.69 0.51
C LEU A 135 5.32 -6.25 0.12
N SER A 136 6.31 -5.38 0.13
CA SER A 136 6.22 -4.06 -0.48
C SER A 136 7.54 -3.71 -1.14
N ASN A 137 7.46 -3.19 -2.38
CA ASN A 137 8.61 -2.84 -3.22
C ASN A 137 9.50 -4.02 -3.63
N PHE A 138 8.99 -5.24 -3.60
CA PHE A 138 9.73 -6.40 -4.05
C PHE A 138 9.61 -6.55 -5.57
N MET A 139 10.76 -6.60 -6.25
CA MET A 139 10.82 -7.06 -7.62
C MET A 139 10.86 -8.59 -7.65
N GLN A 140 10.66 -9.21 -8.83
CA GLN A 140 10.67 -10.67 -8.96
C GLN A 140 11.89 -11.33 -8.28
N HIS A 141 13.10 -10.82 -8.54
CA HIS A 141 14.35 -11.39 -7.98
C HIS A 141 14.48 -11.24 -6.45
N HIS A 142 13.75 -10.29 -5.83
CA HIS A 142 13.65 -10.20 -4.37
C HIS A 142 12.60 -11.17 -3.79
N ALA A 143 11.49 -11.36 -4.50
CA ALA A 143 10.38 -12.19 -4.03
C ALA A 143 10.67 -13.70 -4.17
N GLU A 144 11.30 -14.14 -5.27
CA GLU A 144 11.57 -15.56 -5.54
C GLU A 144 12.36 -16.26 -4.43
N PRO A 145 13.45 -15.69 -3.86
CA PRO A 145 14.17 -16.32 -2.74
C PRO A 145 13.31 -16.50 -1.48
N VAL A 146 12.41 -15.53 -1.20
CA VAL A 146 11.45 -15.62 -0.10
C VAL A 146 10.45 -16.74 -0.39
N MET A 147 9.83 -16.73 -1.56
CA MET A 147 8.82 -17.73 -1.96
C MET A 147 9.38 -19.15 -1.97
N ALA A 148 10.65 -19.33 -2.37
CA ALA A 148 11.31 -20.63 -2.38
C ALA A 148 11.50 -21.24 -0.98
N LYS A 149 11.43 -20.44 0.09
CA LYS A 149 11.59 -20.85 1.49
C LYS A 149 10.34 -20.65 2.34
N ALA A 150 9.30 -20.06 1.76
CA ALA A 150 8.06 -19.78 2.43
C ALA A 150 7.19 -21.03 2.58
N ASN A 151 6.54 -21.17 3.74
CA ASN A 151 5.42 -22.10 3.94
C ASN A 151 4.10 -21.47 3.50
N ILE A 152 4.02 -20.14 3.62
CA ILE A 152 2.88 -19.30 3.23
C ILE A 152 3.37 -18.34 2.16
N CYS A 153 2.85 -18.45 0.94
CA CYS A 153 3.20 -17.54 -0.15
C CYS A 153 2.76 -16.11 0.17
N PRO A 154 3.51 -15.08 -0.29
CA PRO A 154 3.06 -13.71 -0.20
C PRO A 154 1.67 -13.53 -0.82
N MET A 155 0.79 -12.81 -0.11
CA MET A 155 -0.59 -12.58 -0.57
C MET A 155 -0.74 -11.23 -1.27
N VAL A 156 0.16 -10.29 -0.97
CA VAL A 156 0.16 -8.92 -1.50
C VAL A 156 1.59 -8.50 -1.82
N ASP A 157 1.75 -7.69 -2.87
CA ASP A 157 2.92 -6.82 -3.05
C ASP A 157 2.47 -5.39 -3.32
N GLN A 158 2.87 -4.47 -2.43
CA GLN A 158 2.50 -3.06 -2.50
C GLN A 158 3.64 -2.27 -3.17
N ILE A 159 3.42 -1.81 -4.39
CA ILE A 159 4.46 -1.20 -5.24
C ILE A 159 4.11 0.23 -5.67
N GLU A 160 5.09 0.99 -6.13
CA GLU A 160 4.83 2.22 -6.87
C GLU A 160 4.06 1.90 -8.15
N TYR A 161 2.89 2.53 -8.32
CA TYR A 161 2.09 2.30 -9.52
C TYR A 161 1.22 3.53 -9.83
N HIS A 162 1.43 4.14 -10.98
CA HIS A 162 0.67 5.30 -11.45
C HIS A 162 0.73 5.41 -12.98
N PRO A 163 -0.10 6.26 -13.63
CA PRO A 163 0.01 6.52 -15.05
C PRO A 163 1.43 6.89 -15.46
N GLY A 164 1.97 6.16 -16.42
CA GLY A 164 3.34 6.32 -16.91
C GLY A 164 4.39 5.42 -16.25
N PHE A 165 4.14 4.92 -15.04
CA PHE A 165 5.02 3.99 -14.33
C PHE A 165 4.22 2.83 -13.74
N THR A 166 4.04 1.77 -14.52
CA THR A 166 3.15 0.65 -14.19
C THR A 166 3.88 -0.61 -13.73
N GLN A 167 5.20 -0.63 -13.76
CA GLN A 167 6.03 -1.78 -13.35
C GLN A 167 5.49 -3.12 -13.91
N LYS A 168 5.22 -3.14 -15.20
CA LYS A 168 4.50 -4.22 -15.91
C LYS A 168 5.01 -5.60 -15.56
N GLU A 169 6.34 -5.80 -15.59
CA GLU A 169 6.98 -7.09 -15.29
C GLU A 169 6.69 -7.56 -13.85
N CYS A 170 6.76 -6.64 -12.89
CA CYS A 170 6.44 -6.93 -11.49
C CYS A 170 4.96 -7.29 -11.32
N VAL A 171 4.06 -6.53 -11.95
CA VAL A 171 2.60 -6.81 -11.91
C VAL A 171 2.29 -8.17 -12.54
N GLU A 172 2.86 -8.48 -13.71
CA GLU A 172 2.67 -9.78 -14.37
C GLU A 172 3.20 -10.94 -13.54
N PHE A 173 4.36 -10.76 -12.89
CA PHE A 173 4.89 -11.73 -11.94
C PHE A 173 3.94 -11.96 -10.77
N CYS A 174 3.44 -10.91 -10.15
CA CYS A 174 2.49 -11.00 -9.06
C CYS A 174 1.21 -11.72 -9.47
N GLN A 175 0.62 -11.34 -10.61
CA GLN A 175 -0.60 -11.96 -11.13
C GLN A 175 -0.43 -13.45 -11.41
N LYS A 176 0.71 -13.85 -12.01
CA LYS A 176 1.04 -15.25 -12.28
C LYS A 176 1.15 -16.10 -11.01
N ASN A 177 1.55 -15.48 -9.90
CA ASN A 177 1.71 -16.13 -8.60
C ASN A 177 0.52 -15.93 -7.65
N ASN A 178 -0.61 -15.37 -8.13
CA ASN A 178 -1.80 -15.05 -7.33
C ASN A 178 -1.50 -14.07 -6.16
N ILE A 179 -0.55 -13.17 -6.35
CA ILE A 179 -0.21 -12.09 -5.43
C ILE A 179 -1.01 -10.85 -5.85
N LEU A 180 -1.80 -10.29 -4.93
CA LEU A 180 -2.53 -9.03 -5.18
C LEU A 180 -1.55 -7.87 -5.21
N VAL A 181 -1.76 -6.93 -6.14
CA VAL A 181 -0.93 -5.74 -6.23
C VAL A 181 -1.66 -4.54 -5.64
N GLU A 182 -1.00 -3.83 -4.74
CA GLU A 182 -1.44 -2.53 -4.24
C GLU A 182 -0.56 -1.42 -4.81
N ALA A 183 -1.18 -0.31 -5.17
CA ALA A 183 -0.51 0.87 -5.72
C ALA A 183 -0.28 1.92 -4.63
N TRP A 184 0.96 2.13 -4.20
CA TRP A 184 1.26 3.35 -3.47
C TRP A 184 1.56 4.49 -4.45
N SER A 185 1.24 5.72 -4.02
CA SER A 185 1.31 6.95 -4.83
C SER A 185 0.59 6.85 -6.20
N PRO A 186 -0.66 6.36 -6.27
CA PRO A 186 -1.37 6.20 -7.54
C PRO A 186 -1.54 7.52 -8.30
N LEU A 187 -1.51 8.67 -7.60
CA LEU A 187 -1.56 10.01 -8.20
C LEU A 187 -0.17 10.59 -8.52
N GLY A 188 0.90 9.78 -8.53
CA GLY A 188 2.25 10.24 -8.84
C GLY A 188 2.72 11.39 -7.94
N ARG A 189 2.32 11.41 -6.65
CA ARG A 189 2.51 12.54 -5.71
C ARG A 189 1.99 13.88 -6.25
N GLY A 190 1.00 13.84 -7.15
CA GLY A 190 0.41 15.02 -7.79
C GLY A 190 0.92 15.32 -9.20
N ASN A 191 2.01 14.69 -9.65
CA ASN A 191 2.60 14.95 -10.97
C ASN A 191 1.64 14.65 -12.13
N VAL A 192 0.69 13.73 -11.95
CA VAL A 192 -0.27 13.38 -13.01
C VAL A 192 -1.44 14.37 -13.14
N LEU A 193 -1.67 15.23 -12.13
CA LEU A 193 -2.87 16.06 -12.04
C LEU A 193 -2.95 17.13 -13.14
N ASP A 194 -1.81 17.53 -13.69
CA ASP A 194 -1.73 18.54 -14.74
C ASP A 194 -1.63 17.97 -16.16
N ASN A 195 -1.64 16.64 -16.30
CA ASN A 195 -1.54 15.99 -17.61
C ASN A 195 -2.75 16.33 -18.50
N PRO A 196 -2.53 16.85 -19.75
CA PRO A 196 -3.63 17.28 -20.63
C PRO A 196 -4.59 16.15 -21.02
N LEU A 197 -4.07 14.93 -21.27
CA LEU A 197 -4.90 13.77 -21.58
C LEU A 197 -5.83 13.43 -20.41
N LEU A 198 -5.29 13.34 -19.19
CA LEU A 198 -6.08 13.04 -18.01
C LEU A 198 -7.12 14.13 -17.73
N LYS A 199 -6.80 15.42 -17.96
CA LYS A 199 -7.76 16.52 -17.85
C LYS A 199 -8.89 16.40 -18.87
N SER A 200 -8.58 16.01 -20.11
CA SER A 200 -9.59 15.79 -21.16
C SER A 200 -10.54 14.65 -20.79
N ILE A 201 -10.00 13.50 -20.35
CA ILE A 201 -10.81 12.35 -19.92
C ILE A 201 -11.68 12.73 -18.70
N ALA A 202 -11.10 13.42 -17.72
CA ALA A 202 -11.82 13.88 -16.54
C ALA A 202 -13.00 14.78 -16.90
N SER A 203 -12.81 15.72 -17.83
CA SER A 203 -13.87 16.59 -18.33
C SER A 203 -15.01 15.80 -18.99
N ASN A 204 -14.69 14.77 -19.79
CA ASN A 204 -15.69 13.94 -20.47
C ASN A 204 -16.58 13.18 -19.47
N HIS A 205 -16.03 12.77 -18.35
CA HIS A 205 -16.75 12.05 -17.29
C HIS A 205 -17.37 12.97 -16.22
N GLY A 206 -17.12 14.30 -16.26
CA GLY A 206 -17.54 15.22 -15.19
C GLY A 206 -16.87 14.90 -13.84
N LYS A 207 -15.66 14.35 -13.87
CA LYS A 207 -14.88 13.93 -12.71
C LYS A 207 -13.57 14.72 -12.59
N SER A 208 -12.91 14.65 -11.44
CA SER A 208 -11.55 15.19 -11.29
C SER A 208 -10.51 14.22 -11.89
N VAL A 209 -9.33 14.75 -12.18
CA VAL A 209 -8.19 13.92 -12.64
C VAL A 209 -7.85 12.86 -11.59
N ALA A 210 -7.94 13.18 -10.31
CA ALA A 210 -7.68 12.23 -9.22
C ALA A 210 -8.65 11.04 -9.29
N GLN A 211 -9.96 11.29 -9.46
CA GLN A 211 -10.97 10.25 -9.61
C GLN A 211 -10.71 9.37 -10.83
N VAL A 212 -10.39 9.98 -11.98
CA VAL A 212 -10.05 9.23 -13.21
C VAL A 212 -8.84 8.31 -13.00
N VAL A 213 -7.78 8.81 -12.39
CA VAL A 213 -6.58 8.00 -12.13
C VAL A 213 -6.86 6.88 -11.12
N ILE A 214 -7.57 7.14 -10.04
CA ILE A 214 -7.97 6.12 -9.08
C ILE A 214 -8.80 5.03 -9.76
N ARG A 215 -9.78 5.43 -10.58
CA ARG A 215 -10.61 4.50 -11.34
C ARG A 215 -9.80 3.68 -12.33
N TRP A 216 -8.86 4.31 -13.04
CA TRP A 216 -7.95 3.64 -13.95
C TRP A 216 -7.13 2.55 -13.23
N VAL A 217 -6.50 2.89 -12.08
CA VAL A 217 -5.77 1.89 -11.28
C VAL A 217 -6.67 0.73 -10.90
N MET A 218 -7.89 0.99 -10.41
CA MET A 218 -8.85 -0.08 -10.06
C MET A 218 -9.20 -0.95 -11.27
N GLN A 219 -9.40 -0.37 -12.45
CA GLN A 219 -9.73 -1.11 -13.66
C GLN A 219 -8.56 -1.92 -14.24
N THR A 220 -7.32 -1.63 -13.86
CA THR A 220 -6.17 -2.50 -14.16
C THR A 220 -6.07 -3.73 -13.24
N GLY A 221 -6.95 -3.84 -12.24
CA GLY A 221 -6.90 -4.90 -11.24
C GLY A 221 -5.93 -4.66 -10.09
N VAL A 222 -5.35 -3.45 -10.01
CA VAL A 222 -4.47 -3.00 -8.94
C VAL A 222 -5.27 -2.21 -7.90
N LEU A 223 -4.93 -2.32 -6.62
CA LEU A 223 -5.65 -1.69 -5.51
C LEU A 223 -5.00 -0.34 -5.14
N PRO A 224 -5.61 0.82 -5.46
CA PRO A 224 -5.00 2.11 -5.16
C PRO A 224 -5.07 2.46 -3.68
N LEU A 225 -3.94 2.93 -3.12
CA LEU A 225 -3.85 3.56 -1.80
C LEU A 225 -3.74 5.06 -1.97
N VAL A 226 -4.80 5.77 -1.64
CA VAL A 226 -4.88 7.22 -1.81
C VAL A 226 -4.72 7.95 -0.49
N LYS A 227 -4.08 9.12 -0.52
CA LYS A 227 -3.82 9.91 0.67
C LYS A 227 -4.29 11.36 0.50
N SER A 228 -4.95 11.88 1.50
CA SER A 228 -5.20 13.32 1.67
C SER A 228 -5.37 13.66 3.15
N VAL A 229 -5.13 14.90 3.52
CA VAL A 229 -5.49 15.46 4.83
C VAL A 229 -6.65 16.46 4.71
N THR A 230 -7.16 16.69 3.50
CA THR A 230 -8.27 17.61 3.22
C THR A 230 -9.56 16.80 3.12
N PRO A 231 -10.55 16.98 4.03
CA PRO A 231 -11.76 16.16 4.06
C PRO A 231 -12.54 16.13 2.75
N SER A 232 -12.63 17.24 2.02
CA SER A 232 -13.30 17.27 0.71
C SER A 232 -12.60 16.39 -0.32
N ARG A 233 -11.26 16.40 -0.39
CA ARG A 233 -10.49 15.53 -1.27
C ARG A 233 -10.56 14.05 -0.86
N ILE A 234 -10.61 13.77 0.45
CA ILE A 234 -10.77 12.40 0.96
C ILE A 234 -12.09 11.82 0.44
N LYS A 235 -13.18 12.57 0.56
CA LYS A 235 -14.49 12.18 0.05
C LYS A 235 -14.51 12.05 -1.48
N GLU A 236 -13.94 13.02 -2.20
CA GLU A 236 -13.84 13.02 -3.66
C GLU A 236 -13.07 11.80 -4.19
N ASN A 237 -11.92 11.49 -3.59
CA ASN A 237 -11.10 10.35 -3.97
C ASN A 237 -11.80 8.99 -3.74
N PHE A 238 -12.79 8.92 -2.88
CA PHE A 238 -13.61 7.73 -2.66
C PHE A 238 -14.77 7.60 -3.66
N ASP A 239 -15.22 8.70 -4.23
CA ASP A 239 -16.37 8.77 -5.15
C ASP A 239 -15.96 8.38 -6.59
N VAL A 240 -15.64 7.10 -6.79
CA VAL A 240 -15.09 6.55 -8.05
C VAL A 240 -15.86 5.33 -8.58
N PHE A 241 -17.05 5.06 -8.04
CA PHE A 241 -17.79 3.83 -8.36
C PHE A 241 -18.93 4.06 -9.36
N ASP A 242 -19.29 5.29 -9.66
CA ASP A 242 -20.44 5.68 -10.48
C ASP A 242 -20.11 5.90 -11.96
N PHE A 243 -18.85 5.65 -12.39
CA PHE A 243 -18.41 5.74 -13.77
C PHE A 243 -17.38 4.66 -14.10
N GLU A 244 -17.18 4.41 -15.39
CA GLU A 244 -16.15 3.50 -15.90
C GLU A 244 -15.41 4.15 -17.06
N LEU A 245 -14.10 3.90 -17.12
CA LEU A 245 -13.28 4.29 -18.25
C LEU A 245 -13.47 3.27 -19.38
N SER A 246 -13.62 3.77 -20.61
CA SER A 246 -13.68 2.93 -21.79
C SER A 246 -12.34 2.25 -22.06
N GLN A 247 -12.34 1.18 -22.85
CA GLN A 247 -11.11 0.48 -23.24
C GLN A 247 -10.11 1.42 -23.94
N GLN A 248 -10.60 2.37 -24.73
CA GLN A 248 -9.75 3.35 -25.41
C GLN A 248 -9.06 4.26 -24.39
N GLU A 249 -9.79 4.83 -23.43
CA GLU A 249 -9.23 5.68 -22.36
C GLU A 249 -8.22 4.90 -21.50
N MET A 250 -8.52 3.63 -21.17
CA MET A 250 -7.59 2.76 -20.44
C MET A 250 -6.26 2.61 -21.19
N LEU A 251 -6.29 2.39 -22.50
CA LEU A 251 -5.09 2.26 -23.35
C LEU A 251 -4.33 3.59 -23.47
N GLU A 252 -5.05 4.70 -23.64
CA GLU A 252 -4.45 6.04 -23.72
C GLU A 252 -3.71 6.39 -22.43
N ILE A 253 -4.32 6.16 -21.27
CA ILE A 253 -3.66 6.36 -19.96
C ILE A 253 -2.46 5.43 -19.80
N ALA A 254 -2.59 4.16 -20.19
CA ALA A 254 -1.49 3.19 -20.14
C ALA A 254 -0.31 3.56 -21.05
N SER A 255 -0.53 4.35 -22.11
CA SER A 255 0.52 4.81 -23.02
C SER A 255 1.39 5.94 -22.47
N LEU A 256 0.95 6.61 -21.42
CA LEU A 256 1.72 7.67 -20.75
C LEU A 256 3.09 7.14 -20.29
N LYS A 257 4.04 8.06 -20.16
CA LYS A 257 5.39 7.77 -19.67
C LYS A 257 5.72 8.70 -18.51
N ALA A 258 6.27 8.12 -17.48
CA ALA A 258 6.80 8.84 -16.32
C ALA A 258 7.95 8.03 -15.72
N ASP A 259 8.82 8.70 -15.00
CA ASP A 259 9.90 8.06 -14.25
C ASP A 259 9.41 7.61 -12.88
N ARG A 260 10.19 6.73 -12.24
CA ARG A 260 10.04 6.37 -10.84
C ARG A 260 10.14 7.64 -9.97
N ILE A 261 9.26 7.77 -8.99
CA ILE A 261 9.25 8.89 -8.04
C ILE A 261 9.73 8.49 -6.63
N GLY A 262 9.72 7.22 -6.33
CA GLY A 262 10.26 6.66 -5.09
C GLY A 262 11.69 6.16 -5.27
N SER A 263 12.22 5.55 -4.21
CA SER A 263 13.54 4.91 -4.25
C SER A 263 13.50 3.64 -5.11
N ASP A 264 14.66 3.27 -5.64
CA ASP A 264 14.81 2.01 -6.34
C ASP A 264 15.08 0.88 -5.32
N PRO A 265 14.31 -0.23 -5.37
CA PRO A 265 14.49 -1.34 -4.43
C PRO A 265 15.87 -1.99 -4.47
N ASP A 266 16.56 -1.93 -5.60
CA ASP A 266 17.89 -2.55 -5.77
C ASP A 266 19.01 -1.71 -5.17
N THR A 267 18.80 -0.39 -5.02
CA THR A 267 19.87 0.54 -4.65
C THR A 267 19.55 1.42 -3.44
N CYS A 268 18.35 1.31 -2.86
CA CYS A 268 18.03 2.06 -1.65
C CYS A 268 18.89 1.59 -0.47
N ASP A 269 19.31 2.57 0.36
CA ASP A 269 20.30 2.41 1.44
C ASP A 269 19.79 2.84 2.84
N PHE A 270 18.48 2.94 3.00
CA PHE A 270 17.83 3.33 4.27
C PHE A 270 17.30 2.15 5.09
#